data_e5c5a12931cd5f78715bbbbd50d0178b
#
_entry.id   e5c5a12931cd5f78715bbbbd50d0178b
#
_cell.length_a   1.000
_cell.length_b   1.000
_cell.length_c   1.000
_cell.angle_alpha   90.00
_cell.angle_beta   90.00
_cell.angle_gamma   90.00
#
_symmetry.space_group_name_H-M   'P 1'
#
loop_
_entity.id
_entity.type
_entity.pdbx_description
1 polymer ?
#
loop_
_entity_poly.entity_id
_entity_poly.type
_entity_poly.pdbx_seq_one_letter_code
_entity_poly.pdbx_strand_id
1 'polypeptide(L)'
;MLDPPQIYRLSWAGYEMEVGRRTRIMGVVNVTPDSFSDGGKFLARDAAVAQGQKLAADGADILDIGGESTRPFSDPVSADEEIERVIPVIEKLADQLTIPISIDTMKAEVARRAIDAGASMINDVSALRFDPAMGDVARQFETPVVLMHMLGSPKTMQDSPTYDNLIADISDFLKDAIERAQKQGISKSKLIIDPGIGFGKTVSHNL
;
A
#
# COMPACT_ATOMS: atom_id res chain seq x y z
N MET A 1 -24.98 -21.98 -12.67
CA MET A 1 -24.29 -22.11 -11.36
C MET A 1 -23.04 -21.25 -11.47
N LEU A 2 -22.83 -20.36 -10.51
CA LEU A 2 -21.55 -19.63 -10.45
C LEU A 2 -20.48 -20.62 -10.02
N ASP A 3 -19.32 -20.58 -10.67
CA ASP A 3 -18.18 -21.38 -10.26
C ASP A 3 -17.84 -21.08 -8.78
N PRO A 4 -17.40 -22.09 -8.01
CA PRO A 4 -17.00 -21.85 -6.62
C PRO A 4 -15.88 -20.79 -6.58
N PRO A 5 -15.87 -19.89 -5.59
CA PRO A 5 -14.86 -18.86 -5.49
C PRO A 5 -13.47 -19.50 -5.44
N GLN A 6 -12.56 -18.97 -6.26
CA GLN A 6 -11.18 -19.40 -6.23
C GLN A 6 -10.52 -18.92 -4.94
N ILE A 7 -9.90 -19.84 -4.19
CA ILE A 7 -9.27 -19.55 -2.91
C ILE A 7 -7.77 -19.41 -3.13
N TYR A 8 -7.21 -18.30 -2.65
CA TYR A 8 -5.79 -18.05 -2.64
C TYR A 8 -5.27 -18.00 -1.21
N ARG A 9 -4.04 -18.46 -1.00
CA ARG A 9 -3.34 -18.37 0.29
C ARG A 9 -2.06 -17.58 0.14
N LEU A 10 -1.92 -16.55 0.96
CA LEU A 10 -0.69 -15.79 1.12
C LEU A 10 -0.05 -16.20 2.44
N SER A 11 1.25 -16.51 2.41
CA SER A 11 2.02 -16.85 3.62
C SER A 11 3.31 -16.04 3.63
N TRP A 12 3.56 -15.28 4.71
CA TRP A 12 4.76 -14.44 4.86
C TRP A 12 4.99 -14.06 6.31
N ALA A 13 6.25 -13.89 6.72
CA ALA A 13 6.65 -13.33 8.03
C ALA A 13 5.84 -13.88 9.23
N GLY A 14 5.45 -15.15 9.20
CA GLY A 14 4.62 -15.77 10.25
C GLY A 14 3.11 -15.53 10.10
N TYR A 15 2.67 -14.76 9.11
CA TYR A 15 1.25 -14.59 8.78
C TYR A 15 0.79 -15.60 7.73
N GLU A 16 -0.48 -15.97 7.82
CA GLU A 16 -1.20 -16.73 6.80
C GLU A 16 -2.55 -16.08 6.53
N MET A 17 -2.84 -15.76 5.28
CA MET A 17 -4.10 -15.12 4.89
C MET A 17 -4.74 -15.88 3.73
N GLU A 18 -5.97 -16.32 3.94
CA GLU A 18 -6.82 -16.89 2.90
C GLU A 18 -7.72 -15.79 2.32
N VAL A 19 -7.69 -15.61 0.99
CA VAL A 19 -8.56 -14.70 0.24
C VAL A 19 -9.43 -15.48 -0.75
N GLY A 20 -10.65 -15.00 -1.00
CA GLY A 20 -11.63 -15.64 -1.89
C GLY A 20 -12.88 -16.15 -1.19
N ARG A 21 -12.82 -16.58 0.08
CA ARG A 21 -14.03 -16.96 0.84
C ARG A 21 -14.78 -15.76 1.39
N ARG A 22 -14.05 -14.75 1.84
CA ARG A 22 -14.60 -13.48 2.30
C ARG A 22 -13.69 -12.32 1.84
N THR A 23 -14.25 -11.14 1.74
CA THR A 23 -13.48 -9.93 1.53
C THR A 23 -12.57 -9.68 2.73
N ARG A 24 -11.31 -9.41 2.48
CA ARG A 24 -10.37 -8.91 3.49
C ARG A 24 -10.39 -7.40 3.50
N ILE A 25 -10.38 -6.83 4.68
CA ILE A 25 -10.47 -5.39 4.87
C ILE A 25 -9.10 -4.83 5.24
N MET A 26 -8.62 -3.89 4.45
CA MET A 26 -7.41 -3.12 4.73
C MET A 26 -7.82 -1.76 5.29
N GLY A 27 -7.52 -1.53 6.56
CA GLY A 27 -7.79 -0.26 7.24
C GLY A 27 -6.65 0.72 7.00
N VAL A 28 -6.95 1.92 6.48
CA VAL A 28 -5.94 2.92 6.12
C VAL A 28 -5.74 3.94 7.23
N VAL A 29 -4.48 4.16 7.60
CA VAL A 29 -4.03 5.17 8.57
C VAL A 29 -3.07 6.14 7.90
N ASN A 30 -3.53 7.35 7.62
CA ASN A 30 -2.70 8.41 7.03
C ASN A 30 -2.04 9.24 8.14
N VAL A 31 -0.70 9.26 8.16
CA VAL A 31 0.11 10.02 9.12
C VAL A 31 0.63 11.29 8.43
N THR A 32 -0.30 12.14 7.96
CA THR A 32 0.01 13.38 7.25
C THR A 32 -0.28 14.61 8.10
N PRO A 33 0.45 15.75 7.93
CA PRO A 33 0.24 16.97 8.69
C PRO A 33 -1.20 17.52 8.61
N ASP A 34 -1.84 17.40 7.45
CA ASP A 34 -3.22 17.87 7.22
C ASP A 34 -4.26 17.12 8.04
N SER A 35 -3.91 15.96 8.59
CA SER A 35 -4.80 15.19 9.47
C SER A 35 -4.86 15.75 10.88
N PHE A 36 -3.96 16.72 11.23
CA PHE A 36 -3.76 17.18 12.61
C PHE A 36 -3.35 18.65 12.62
N SER A 37 -4.27 19.53 12.98
CA SER A 37 -3.98 20.95 13.17
C SER A 37 -3.03 21.18 14.35
N ASP A 38 -2.01 22.00 14.17
CA ASP A 38 -1.13 22.74 15.11
C ASP A 38 -0.79 22.22 16.52
N GLY A 39 -1.17 20.99 16.89
CA GLY A 39 -0.92 20.43 18.21
C GLY A 39 0.38 19.62 18.39
N GLY A 40 1.24 19.59 17.39
CA GLY A 40 2.56 18.93 17.46
C GLY A 40 2.58 17.48 17.00
N LYS A 41 3.75 17.07 16.50
CA LYS A 41 4.05 15.73 15.95
C LYS A 41 3.64 14.57 16.88
N PHE A 42 3.67 14.75 18.20
CA PHE A 42 3.30 13.72 19.19
C PHE A 42 1.80 13.43 19.21
N LEU A 43 0.95 14.45 19.19
CA LEU A 43 -0.51 14.28 19.16
C LEU A 43 -0.96 13.60 17.88
N ALA A 44 -0.30 13.93 16.75
CA ALA A 44 -0.54 13.27 15.46
C ALA A 44 -0.23 11.77 15.50
N ARG A 45 0.89 11.39 16.10
CA ARG A 45 1.29 9.99 16.26
C ARG A 45 0.33 9.20 17.14
N ASP A 46 -0.03 9.75 18.31
CA ASP A 46 -0.95 9.07 19.23
C ASP A 46 -2.35 8.93 18.64
N ALA A 47 -2.82 9.91 17.86
CA ALA A 47 -4.07 9.84 17.12
C ALA A 47 -4.01 8.77 16.01
N ALA A 48 -2.90 8.67 15.27
CA ALA A 48 -2.70 7.63 14.26
C ALA A 48 -2.68 6.23 14.87
N VAL A 49 -1.99 6.05 16.01
CA VAL A 49 -1.99 4.78 16.76
C VAL A 49 -3.40 4.43 17.23
N ALA A 50 -4.14 5.39 17.83
CA ALA A 50 -5.52 5.16 18.27
C ALA A 50 -6.45 4.81 17.09
N GLN A 51 -6.26 5.46 15.93
CA GLN A 51 -6.98 5.12 14.69
C GLN A 51 -6.68 3.69 14.25
N GLY A 52 -5.42 3.28 14.22
CA GLY A 52 -5.04 1.92 13.85
C GLY A 52 -5.62 0.88 14.80
N GLN A 53 -5.58 1.10 16.11
CA GLN A 53 -6.21 0.23 17.11
C GLN A 53 -7.72 0.13 16.91
N LYS A 54 -8.37 1.26 16.62
CA LYS A 54 -9.81 1.29 16.35
C LYS A 54 -10.15 0.50 15.09
N LEU A 55 -9.43 0.68 14.00
CA LEU A 55 -9.66 -0.06 12.75
C LEU A 55 -9.48 -1.56 12.95
N ALA A 56 -8.46 -1.99 13.70
CA ALA A 56 -8.25 -3.39 14.05
C ALA A 56 -9.42 -3.95 14.88
N ALA A 57 -9.88 -3.19 15.89
CA ALA A 57 -11.04 -3.58 16.72
C ALA A 57 -12.34 -3.62 15.91
N ASP A 58 -12.50 -2.76 14.91
CA ASP A 58 -13.64 -2.72 14.00
C ASP A 58 -13.60 -3.86 12.95
N GLY A 59 -12.53 -4.65 12.89
CA GLY A 59 -12.43 -5.87 12.07
C GLY A 59 -11.56 -5.74 10.82
N ALA A 60 -10.65 -4.77 10.76
CA ALA A 60 -9.62 -4.75 9.72
C ALA A 60 -8.74 -6.01 9.80
N ASP A 61 -8.46 -6.62 8.65
CA ASP A 61 -7.56 -7.77 8.51
C ASP A 61 -6.09 -7.34 8.34
N ILE A 62 -5.86 -6.13 7.83
CA ILE A 62 -4.57 -5.51 7.57
C ILE A 62 -4.68 -4.03 7.94
N LEU A 63 -3.62 -3.43 8.48
CA LEU A 63 -3.49 -1.97 8.55
C LEU A 63 -2.52 -1.48 7.48
N ASP A 64 -2.87 -0.41 6.79
CA ASP A 64 -2.02 0.24 5.78
C ASP A 64 -1.62 1.63 6.26
N ILE A 65 -0.33 1.82 6.52
CA ILE A 65 0.20 3.04 7.13
C ILE A 65 0.89 3.87 6.05
N GLY A 66 0.43 5.10 5.84
CA GLY A 66 1.01 6.01 4.86
C GLY A 66 1.46 7.34 5.48
N GLY A 67 2.66 7.81 5.13
CA GLY A 67 3.24 9.09 5.59
C GLY A 67 3.22 10.19 4.55
N GLU A 68 2.97 9.84 3.29
CA GLU A 68 2.82 10.76 2.16
C GLU A 68 1.38 10.72 1.64
N SER A 69 0.83 11.87 1.30
CA SER A 69 -0.49 11.93 0.68
C SER A 69 -0.41 11.52 -0.79
N THR A 70 -1.15 10.51 -1.17
CA THR A 70 -1.31 10.09 -2.58
C THR A 70 -2.53 10.76 -3.24
N ARG A 71 -3.13 11.76 -2.59
CA ARG A 71 -4.24 12.55 -3.17
C ARG A 71 -3.76 13.35 -4.39
N PRO A 72 -4.66 13.63 -5.35
CA PRO A 72 -4.33 14.50 -6.47
C PRO A 72 -3.75 15.84 -5.99
N PHE A 73 -2.69 16.30 -6.68
CA PHE A 73 -2.02 17.59 -6.42
C PHE A 73 -1.28 17.70 -5.08
N SER A 74 -1.15 16.62 -4.30
CA SER A 74 -0.31 16.64 -3.10
C SER A 74 1.17 16.85 -3.46
N ASP A 75 1.87 17.59 -2.61
CA ASP A 75 3.32 17.74 -2.74
C ASP A 75 4.03 16.51 -2.15
N PRO A 76 5.09 16.02 -2.81
CA PRO A 76 5.88 14.92 -2.30
C PRO A 76 6.66 15.34 -1.05
N VAL A 77 6.87 14.41 -0.13
CA VAL A 77 7.72 14.60 1.05
C VAL A 77 9.04 13.84 0.89
N SER A 78 10.08 14.25 1.63
CA SER A 78 11.35 13.52 1.63
C SER A 78 11.20 12.14 2.30
N ALA A 79 12.11 11.21 2.00
CA ALA A 79 12.13 9.91 2.67
C ALA A 79 12.32 10.06 4.18
N ASP A 80 13.21 10.95 4.63
CA ASP A 80 13.46 11.20 6.05
C ASP A 80 12.19 11.71 6.78
N GLU A 81 11.45 12.61 6.16
CA GLU A 81 10.21 13.12 6.73
C GLU A 81 9.14 12.04 6.80
N GLU A 82 9.01 11.22 5.77
CA GLU A 82 8.07 10.09 5.76
C GLU A 82 8.42 9.06 6.83
N ILE A 83 9.72 8.72 6.99
CA ILE A 83 10.24 7.85 8.05
C ILE A 83 9.89 8.41 9.43
N GLU A 84 10.15 9.70 9.67
CA GLU A 84 9.80 10.34 10.95
C GLU A 84 8.31 10.25 11.30
N ARG A 85 7.44 10.23 10.29
CA ARG A 85 5.99 10.12 10.49
C ARG A 85 5.58 8.69 10.79
N VAL A 86 5.98 7.72 9.95
CA VAL A 86 5.39 6.37 9.96
C VAL A 86 6.06 5.41 10.95
N ILE A 87 7.38 5.49 11.13
CA ILE A 87 8.09 4.49 11.93
C ILE A 87 7.59 4.42 13.38
N PRO A 88 7.45 5.53 14.13
CA PRO A 88 6.96 5.45 15.50
C PRO A 88 5.52 4.95 15.64
N VAL A 89 4.70 5.09 14.59
CA VAL A 89 3.32 4.55 14.54
C VAL A 89 3.36 3.06 14.32
N ILE A 90 4.18 2.60 13.35
CA ILE A 90 4.34 1.17 13.03
C ILE A 90 4.87 0.41 14.24
N GLU A 91 5.94 0.88 14.90
CA GLU A 91 6.50 0.26 16.11
C GLU A 91 5.44 0.05 17.18
N LYS A 92 4.69 1.11 17.53
CA LYS A 92 3.63 1.04 18.55
C LYS A 92 2.51 0.07 18.17
N LEU A 93 2.10 0.05 16.90
CA LEU A 93 1.03 -0.84 16.45
C LEU A 93 1.50 -2.29 16.34
N ALA A 94 2.73 -2.54 15.89
CA ALA A 94 3.30 -3.88 15.80
C ALA A 94 3.44 -4.56 17.17
N ASP A 95 3.77 -3.79 18.22
CA ASP A 95 3.83 -4.30 19.60
C ASP A 95 2.45 -4.67 20.18
N GLN A 96 1.37 -4.12 19.65
CA GLN A 96 0.04 -4.19 20.26
C GLN A 96 -0.94 -5.05 19.47
N LEU A 97 -0.71 -5.24 18.17
CA LEU A 97 -1.64 -5.90 17.26
C LEU A 97 -1.04 -7.18 16.69
N THR A 98 -1.92 -8.11 16.37
CA THR A 98 -1.56 -9.40 15.75
C THR A 98 -1.88 -9.45 14.25
N ILE A 99 -2.53 -8.42 13.71
CA ILE A 99 -2.82 -8.33 12.27
C ILE A 99 -1.61 -7.73 11.54
N PRO A 100 -1.35 -8.11 10.26
CA PRO A 100 -0.23 -7.57 9.50
C PRO A 100 -0.37 -6.07 9.26
N ILE A 101 0.78 -5.39 9.24
CA ILE A 101 0.89 -3.97 8.90
C ILE A 101 1.53 -3.85 7.52
N SER A 102 0.90 -3.08 6.66
CA SER A 102 1.39 -2.65 5.34
C SER A 102 1.95 -1.23 5.45
N ILE A 103 3.01 -0.94 4.70
CA ILE A 103 3.52 0.41 4.48
C ILE A 103 3.12 0.91 3.10
N ASP A 104 2.33 2.00 3.03
CA ASP A 104 2.02 2.71 1.78
C ASP A 104 3.14 3.69 1.48
N THR A 105 4.01 3.32 0.55
CA THR A 105 5.14 4.15 0.14
C THR A 105 5.66 3.78 -1.25
N MET A 106 6.19 4.77 -1.96
CA MET A 106 6.90 4.60 -3.24
C MET A 106 8.43 4.66 -3.08
N LYS A 107 8.94 4.71 -1.83
CA LYS A 107 10.36 4.89 -1.52
C LYS A 107 10.92 3.65 -0.82
N ALA A 108 11.95 3.05 -1.40
CA ALA A 108 12.57 1.82 -0.92
C ALA A 108 13.16 1.95 0.50
N GLU A 109 13.77 3.11 0.83
CA GLU A 109 14.33 3.32 2.17
C GLU A 109 13.23 3.41 3.24
N VAL A 110 12.10 4.05 2.93
CA VAL A 110 10.92 4.06 3.84
C VAL A 110 10.39 2.65 4.04
N ALA A 111 10.23 1.87 2.97
CA ALA A 111 9.78 0.49 3.04
C ALA A 111 10.71 -0.37 3.90
N ARG A 112 12.02 -0.26 3.70
CA ARG A 112 13.03 -0.97 4.51
C ARG A 112 12.87 -0.67 5.99
N ARG A 113 12.85 0.61 6.35
CA ARG A 113 12.74 1.06 7.75
C ARG A 113 11.40 0.63 8.37
N ALA A 114 10.33 0.67 7.59
CA ALA A 114 9.01 0.22 8.04
C ALA A 114 8.99 -1.28 8.34
N ILE A 115 9.62 -2.11 7.50
CA ILE A 115 9.73 -3.55 7.73
C ILE A 115 10.58 -3.84 8.98
N ASP A 116 11.71 -3.15 9.14
CA ASP A 116 12.54 -3.26 10.34
C ASP A 116 11.77 -2.85 11.61
N ALA A 117 10.79 -1.95 11.50
CA ALA A 117 9.92 -1.48 12.59
C ALA A 117 8.69 -2.38 12.84
N GLY A 118 8.47 -3.43 12.04
CA GLY A 118 7.39 -4.39 12.24
C GLY A 118 6.29 -4.41 11.16
N ALA A 119 6.40 -3.58 10.11
CA ALA A 119 5.58 -3.79 8.93
C ALA A 119 5.97 -5.11 8.25
N SER A 120 5.04 -5.72 7.55
CA SER A 120 5.25 -7.03 6.92
C SER A 120 4.76 -7.11 5.48
N MET A 121 4.25 -6.01 4.93
CA MET A 121 3.74 -5.88 3.57
C MET A 121 4.12 -4.50 3.01
N ILE A 122 4.32 -4.40 1.70
CA ILE A 122 4.54 -3.14 0.99
C ILE A 122 3.31 -2.87 0.12
N ASN A 123 2.76 -1.66 0.21
CA ASN A 123 1.77 -1.13 -0.71
C ASN A 123 2.43 -0.05 -1.57
N ASP A 124 2.82 -0.41 -2.80
CA ASP A 124 3.47 0.52 -3.72
C ASP A 124 2.52 0.93 -4.85
N VAL A 125 1.89 2.09 -4.68
CA VAL A 125 0.96 2.67 -5.66
C VAL A 125 1.63 2.99 -7.01
N SER A 126 2.97 2.99 -7.07
CA SER A 126 3.72 3.14 -8.32
C SER A 126 3.94 1.82 -9.07
N ALA A 127 3.66 0.68 -8.46
CA ALA A 127 3.96 -0.66 -9.02
C ALA A 127 5.44 -0.82 -9.40
N LEU A 128 6.36 -0.49 -8.50
CA LEU A 128 7.82 -0.58 -8.66
C LEU A 128 8.38 0.29 -9.81
N ARG A 129 7.71 1.41 -10.13
CA ARG A 129 8.16 2.29 -11.21
C ARG A 129 9.02 3.46 -10.74
N PHE A 130 8.83 3.94 -9.51
CA PHE A 130 9.43 5.22 -9.08
C PHE A 130 10.74 5.03 -8.33
N ASP A 131 10.88 3.98 -7.54
CA ASP A 131 12.15 3.65 -6.89
C ASP A 131 12.67 2.28 -7.37
N PRO A 132 13.76 2.23 -8.14
CA PRO A 132 14.29 0.97 -8.66
C PRO A 132 14.78 0.01 -7.56
N ALA A 133 15.08 0.52 -6.35
CA ALA A 133 15.52 -0.29 -5.22
C ALA A 133 14.36 -0.97 -4.46
N MET A 134 13.10 -0.59 -4.73
CA MET A 134 11.95 -1.15 -4.03
C MET A 134 11.83 -2.67 -4.20
N GLY A 135 12.10 -3.17 -5.39
CA GLY A 135 12.05 -4.61 -5.65
C GLY A 135 13.12 -5.39 -4.91
N ASP A 136 14.32 -4.81 -4.69
CA ASP A 136 15.37 -5.43 -3.87
C ASP A 136 14.96 -5.53 -2.41
N VAL A 137 14.28 -4.51 -1.87
CA VAL A 137 13.71 -4.55 -0.51
C VAL A 137 12.68 -5.66 -0.41
N ALA A 138 11.70 -5.69 -1.30
CA ALA A 138 10.65 -6.72 -1.30
C ALA A 138 11.24 -8.14 -1.38
N ARG A 139 12.23 -8.35 -2.25
CA ARG A 139 12.93 -9.63 -2.42
C ARG A 139 13.74 -10.00 -1.18
N GLN A 140 14.48 -9.06 -0.59
CA GLN A 140 15.33 -9.30 0.58
C GLN A 140 14.53 -9.76 1.80
N PHE A 141 13.38 -9.14 2.03
CA PHE A 141 12.51 -9.45 3.17
C PHE A 141 11.42 -10.47 2.85
N GLU A 142 11.37 -10.99 1.62
CA GLU A 142 10.34 -11.92 1.16
C GLU A 142 8.91 -11.44 1.44
N THR A 143 8.69 -10.13 1.41
CA THR A 143 7.44 -9.50 1.79
C THR A 143 6.46 -9.42 0.62
N PRO A 144 5.14 -9.56 0.84
CA PRO A 144 4.14 -9.28 -0.18
C PRO A 144 4.19 -7.83 -0.64
N VAL A 145 3.93 -7.62 -1.94
CA VAL A 145 3.86 -6.29 -2.54
C VAL A 145 2.53 -6.12 -3.26
N VAL A 146 1.83 -5.03 -2.96
CA VAL A 146 0.69 -4.57 -3.75
C VAL A 146 1.22 -3.72 -4.90
N LEU A 147 0.81 -4.07 -6.11
CA LEU A 147 1.14 -3.39 -7.35
C LEU A 147 -0.12 -2.71 -7.88
N MET A 148 -0.21 -1.39 -7.77
CA MET A 148 -1.41 -0.64 -8.15
C MET A 148 -1.26 0.01 -9.53
N HIS A 149 -2.35 -0.02 -10.31
CA HIS A 149 -2.44 0.75 -11.54
C HIS A 149 -2.76 2.22 -11.26
N MET A 150 -1.92 3.10 -11.77
CA MET A 150 -2.13 4.55 -11.78
C MET A 150 -1.59 5.16 -13.07
N LEU A 151 -2.33 6.07 -13.69
CA LEU A 151 -1.83 6.90 -14.81
C LEU A 151 -0.86 7.96 -14.27
N GLY A 152 0.32 8.09 -14.89
CA GLY A 152 1.29 9.12 -14.52
C GLY A 152 1.78 8.99 -13.07
N SER A 153 1.57 10.03 -12.29
CA SER A 153 1.94 10.17 -10.88
C SER A 153 0.77 10.71 -10.04
N PRO A 154 0.79 10.63 -8.70
CA PRO A 154 -0.26 11.23 -7.87
C PRO A 154 -0.54 12.70 -8.21
N LYS A 155 0.50 13.45 -8.54
CA LYS A 155 0.39 14.88 -8.89
C LYS A 155 -0.36 15.13 -10.20
N THR A 156 -0.25 14.25 -11.19
CA THR A 156 -0.75 14.47 -12.55
C THR A 156 -1.86 13.51 -12.99
N MET A 157 -2.12 12.47 -12.21
CA MET A 157 -3.04 11.38 -12.60
C MET A 157 -4.47 11.83 -12.95
N GLN A 158 -4.92 12.95 -12.41
CA GLN A 158 -6.29 13.45 -12.60
C GLN A 158 -6.41 14.61 -13.60
N ASP A 159 -5.29 15.05 -14.23
CA ASP A 159 -5.33 16.19 -15.15
C ASP A 159 -6.19 15.90 -16.39
N SER A 160 -6.13 14.70 -16.92
CA SER A 160 -6.98 14.27 -18.05
C SER A 160 -6.90 12.75 -18.25
N PRO A 161 -7.49 11.95 -17.36
CA PRO A 161 -7.38 10.49 -17.48
C PRO A 161 -8.15 9.97 -18.67
N THR A 162 -7.44 9.48 -19.69
CA THR A 162 -7.98 8.90 -20.91
C THR A 162 -7.48 7.49 -21.12
N TYR A 163 -8.33 6.62 -21.67
CA TYR A 163 -8.04 5.23 -22.00
C TYR A 163 -8.63 4.91 -23.37
N ASP A 164 -7.92 4.17 -24.19
CA ASP A 164 -8.46 3.63 -25.43
C ASP A 164 -9.40 2.45 -25.12
N ASN A 165 -8.98 1.58 -24.21
CA ASN A 165 -9.79 0.52 -23.65
C ASN A 165 -9.43 0.32 -22.17
N LEU A 166 -10.24 0.86 -21.27
CA LEU A 166 -9.97 0.89 -19.83
C LEU A 166 -9.53 -0.47 -19.25
N ILE A 167 -10.30 -1.52 -19.54
CA ILE A 167 -10.03 -2.86 -18.96
C ILE A 167 -8.76 -3.47 -19.56
N ALA A 168 -8.57 -3.35 -20.88
CA ALA A 168 -7.36 -3.86 -21.53
C ALA A 168 -6.13 -3.11 -21.05
N ASP A 169 -6.17 -1.79 -21.01
CA ASP A 169 -5.04 -0.92 -20.63
C ASP A 169 -4.59 -1.20 -19.18
N ILE A 170 -5.57 -1.29 -18.24
CA ILE A 170 -5.27 -1.65 -16.84
C ILE A 170 -4.71 -3.07 -16.75
N SER A 171 -5.30 -4.02 -17.47
CA SER A 171 -4.85 -5.42 -17.43
C SER A 171 -3.43 -5.57 -17.96
N ASP A 172 -3.08 -4.88 -19.04
CA ASP A 172 -1.75 -4.93 -19.63
C ASP A 172 -0.72 -4.24 -18.73
N PHE A 173 -1.06 -3.08 -18.16
CA PHE A 173 -0.22 -2.44 -17.14
C PHE A 173 0.09 -3.38 -15.96
N LEU A 174 -0.92 -4.07 -15.42
CA LEU A 174 -0.73 -4.99 -14.28
C LEU A 174 0.06 -6.24 -14.67
N LYS A 175 -0.09 -6.77 -15.90
CA LYS A 175 0.78 -7.83 -16.43
C LYS A 175 2.24 -7.38 -16.48
N ASP A 176 2.50 -6.19 -17.02
CA ASP A 176 3.85 -5.62 -17.10
C ASP A 176 4.44 -5.39 -15.70
N ALA A 177 3.61 -4.98 -14.73
CA ALA A 177 4.03 -4.80 -13.34
C ALA A 177 4.42 -6.13 -12.69
N ILE A 178 3.63 -7.20 -12.91
CA ILE A 178 3.96 -8.56 -12.46
C ILE A 178 5.28 -9.03 -13.07
N GLU A 179 5.46 -8.87 -14.40
CA GLU A 179 6.70 -9.26 -15.06
C GLU A 179 7.91 -8.48 -14.53
N ARG A 180 7.77 -7.19 -14.28
CA ARG A 180 8.80 -6.34 -13.68
C ARG A 180 9.19 -6.87 -12.30
N ALA A 181 8.22 -7.13 -11.44
CA ALA A 181 8.44 -7.68 -10.10
C ALA A 181 9.17 -9.04 -10.16
N GLN A 182 8.75 -9.94 -11.05
CA GLN A 182 9.38 -11.24 -11.22
C GLN A 182 10.83 -11.13 -11.76
N LYS A 183 11.11 -10.19 -12.67
CA LYS A 183 12.47 -9.90 -13.15
C LYS A 183 13.39 -9.39 -12.03
N GLN A 184 12.83 -8.71 -11.02
CA GLN A 184 13.55 -8.29 -9.81
C GLN A 184 13.64 -9.41 -8.75
N GLY A 185 13.16 -10.62 -9.04
CA GLY A 185 13.27 -11.80 -8.18
C GLY A 185 12.17 -11.93 -7.14
N ILE A 186 11.08 -11.15 -7.24
CA ILE A 186 9.93 -11.28 -6.33
C ILE A 186 9.07 -12.45 -6.79
N SER A 187 8.76 -13.39 -5.89
CA SER A 187 7.90 -14.53 -6.20
C SER A 187 6.48 -14.08 -6.57
N LYS A 188 5.89 -14.70 -7.60
CA LYS A 188 4.50 -14.42 -8.00
C LYS A 188 3.50 -14.60 -6.85
N SER A 189 3.76 -15.54 -5.94
CA SER A 189 2.90 -15.79 -4.77
C SER A 189 2.93 -14.66 -3.73
N LYS A 190 3.82 -13.68 -3.88
CA LYS A 190 3.95 -12.49 -3.03
C LYS A 190 3.36 -11.24 -3.68
N LEU A 191 2.78 -11.35 -4.89
CA LEU A 191 2.24 -10.21 -5.61
C LEU A 191 0.73 -10.13 -5.43
N ILE A 192 0.26 -8.94 -5.10
CA ILE A 192 -1.14 -8.55 -5.04
C ILE A 192 -1.33 -7.45 -6.08
N ILE A 193 -2.37 -7.52 -6.88
CA ILE A 193 -2.68 -6.51 -7.91
C ILE A 193 -3.88 -5.67 -7.48
N ASP A 194 -3.80 -4.36 -7.74
CA ASP A 194 -4.84 -3.39 -7.47
C ASP A 194 -5.16 -2.59 -8.76
N PRO A 195 -6.41 -2.59 -9.24
CA PRO A 195 -6.79 -1.79 -10.39
C PRO A 195 -6.73 -0.28 -10.14
N GLY A 196 -6.56 0.16 -8.89
CA GLY A 196 -6.39 1.56 -8.52
C GLY A 196 -7.67 2.38 -8.73
N ILE A 197 -8.77 1.98 -8.12
CA ILE A 197 -10.03 2.73 -8.14
C ILE A 197 -9.79 4.15 -7.60
N GLY A 198 -10.19 5.18 -8.35
CA GLY A 198 -9.97 6.59 -8.00
C GLY A 198 -8.61 7.16 -8.41
N PHE A 199 -7.66 6.34 -8.86
CA PHE A 199 -6.33 6.78 -9.27
C PHE A 199 -6.22 6.88 -10.80
N GLY A 200 -6.14 8.10 -11.32
CA GLY A 200 -6.08 8.36 -12.75
C GLY A 200 -7.32 7.87 -13.51
N LYS A 201 -8.50 8.01 -12.92
CA LYS A 201 -9.76 7.53 -13.47
C LYS A 201 -10.88 8.55 -13.26
N THR A 202 -11.77 8.70 -14.25
CA THR A 202 -13.01 9.47 -14.11
C THR A 202 -14.04 8.70 -13.29
N VAL A 203 -15.15 9.35 -12.93
CA VAL A 203 -16.27 8.67 -12.26
C VAL A 203 -16.77 7.49 -13.11
N SER A 204 -16.94 7.70 -14.44
CA SER A 204 -17.38 6.64 -15.35
C SER A 204 -16.39 5.48 -15.47
N HIS A 205 -15.09 5.73 -15.28
CA HIS A 205 -14.07 4.68 -15.29
C HIS A 205 -14.08 3.84 -14.02
N ASN A 206 -14.63 4.36 -12.93
CA ASN A 206 -14.69 3.68 -11.63
C ASN A 206 -16.01 2.89 -11.43
N LEU A 207 -17.00 3.08 -12.30
CA LEU A 207 -18.31 2.39 -12.29
C LEU A 207 -18.38 1.30 -13.35
#